data_7f175cd825b6d4738e716456f7715812
#
_entry.id   7f175cd825b6d4738e716456f7715812
#
_cell.length_a   1.000
_cell.length_b   1.000
_cell.length_c   1.000
_cell.angle_alpha   90.00
_cell.angle_beta   90.00
_cell.angle_gamma   90.00
#
_symmetry.space_group_name_H-M   'P 1'
#
loop_
_entity.id
_entity.type
_entity.pdbx_description
1 polymer ?
#
loop_
_entity_poly.entity_id
_entity_poly.type
_entity_poly.pdbx_seq_one_letter_code
_entity_poly.pdbx_strand_id
1 'polypeptide(L)'
;VSDVSPGRPASSVVVLRAPMSAHVVERAVQAGDSVSAGQPVVVLEAMKMEHVVAADCAGVVVEVRCAAGDQVAEGELLALVAPHRAGEAVAAQAAPRATKAVRDDLQRVIDRHALTLDAARPEAVARRRARGQRTARENVADLCDEHSFVEYGALAVAAQRSRRDIDDLRANTPADGMVTGIGSVNATLFGAERSRCVVMAYDATVLAGTQGMRNHAKTDRMLGIALKQRLPVVLFAEGGGGRPGDVDVPVVAGLDLGTFAAFARLSGQVPVLGIVSGRCFAGNAALLGCCDAIVATRDANIGMGGPAMIEGGGLGVFRPEEVGPSDVQHRNGVVDILVENEAQAVAAAKRYLSIFQGRVAHWQAPDALALREVVPENRLRVYDTRAAIAGLVDVDSLVELRSGFGAGVHAALARIEGRPVGLIANNPLHLSGAIDADAADKAARFMQLCDAHGLPIVSLVDTPGFMVGPAVEERAQVRHVSRMFVVGAALRVPVFAIVLRKGYGLGAMAMAAGGFHSPTFTVSWPTGEFGGMGLEGAVRLGFRKELEAVPEGEERDALYRRLVARQYEKGEAMNMAETLEIDAVIDPAQTRQWLVAGLDAASAQTAPRPTGARFVDPW
;
A
#
# COMPACT_ATOMS: atom_id res chain seq x y z
N VAL A 1 -99.58 1.46 -9.80
CA VAL A 1 -98.25 1.72 -10.32
C VAL A 1 -97.27 1.39 -9.22
N SER A 2 -96.69 0.23 -9.28
CA SER A 2 -95.82 -0.39 -8.28
C SER A 2 -94.36 -0.15 -8.64
N ASP A 3 -93.72 0.43 -7.71
CA ASP A 3 -92.27 0.73 -7.71
C ASP A 3 -91.48 -0.57 -7.41
N VAL A 4 -90.63 -0.99 -8.32
CA VAL A 4 -89.70 -2.14 -8.14
C VAL A 4 -88.30 -1.54 -8.02
N SER A 5 -87.79 -1.52 -6.77
CA SER A 5 -86.40 -1.19 -6.50
C SER A 5 -85.46 -2.26 -7.08
N PRO A 6 -84.35 -1.87 -7.72
CA PRO A 6 -83.39 -2.84 -8.27
C PRO A 6 -82.56 -3.44 -7.12
N GLY A 7 -82.43 -4.76 -7.17
CA GLY A 7 -81.67 -5.57 -6.23
C GLY A 7 -80.18 -5.17 -6.18
N ARG A 8 -79.64 -5.10 -4.93
CA ARG A 8 -78.23 -4.92 -4.58
C ARG A 8 -77.35 -6.01 -5.22
N PRO A 9 -76.21 -5.65 -5.80
CA PRO A 9 -75.27 -6.68 -6.30
C PRO A 9 -74.71 -7.51 -5.16
N ALA A 10 -74.76 -8.83 -5.33
CA ALA A 10 -74.12 -9.79 -4.43
C ALA A 10 -72.60 -9.47 -4.28
N SER A 11 -72.10 -9.45 -3.04
CA SER A 11 -70.68 -9.34 -2.75
C SER A 11 -69.93 -10.48 -3.49
N SER A 12 -69.07 -10.11 -4.42
CA SER A 12 -68.25 -11.06 -5.19
C SER A 12 -67.25 -11.75 -4.27
N VAL A 13 -67.38 -13.08 -4.12
CA VAL A 13 -66.40 -13.90 -3.37
C VAL A 13 -65.07 -13.91 -4.14
N VAL A 14 -63.98 -13.68 -3.45
CA VAL A 14 -62.60 -13.76 -3.99
C VAL A 14 -62.19 -15.22 -4.04
N VAL A 15 -61.66 -15.66 -5.15
CA VAL A 15 -61.28 -17.05 -5.45
C VAL A 15 -59.76 -17.18 -5.37
N LEU A 16 -59.26 -17.97 -4.44
CA LEU A 16 -57.85 -18.32 -4.34
C LEU A 16 -57.59 -19.61 -5.11
N ARG A 17 -56.64 -19.58 -6.06
CA ARG A 17 -56.28 -20.72 -6.91
C ARG A 17 -54.82 -21.11 -6.75
N ALA A 18 -54.52 -22.38 -7.08
CA ALA A 18 -53.15 -22.88 -7.08
C ALA A 18 -52.37 -22.19 -8.23
N PRO A 19 -51.25 -21.53 -7.93
CA PRO A 19 -50.42 -20.86 -8.94
C PRO A 19 -49.65 -21.84 -9.83
N MET A 20 -49.53 -23.10 -9.42
CA MET A 20 -48.83 -24.19 -10.10
C MET A 20 -49.33 -25.55 -9.59
N SER A 21 -49.01 -26.63 -10.33
CA SER A 21 -49.24 -28.00 -9.81
C SER A 21 -48.30 -28.29 -8.66
N ALA A 22 -48.85 -28.67 -7.50
CA ALA A 22 -48.14 -28.82 -6.24
C ALA A 22 -48.83 -29.77 -5.27
N HIS A 23 -48.11 -30.16 -4.22
CA HIS A 23 -48.71 -30.83 -3.02
C HIS A 23 -49.10 -29.78 -1.98
N VAL A 24 -50.24 -29.99 -1.32
CA VAL A 24 -50.65 -29.17 -0.18
C VAL A 24 -49.91 -29.67 1.08
N VAL A 25 -49.02 -28.82 1.60
CA VAL A 25 -48.25 -29.11 2.85
C VAL A 25 -49.06 -28.76 4.08
N GLU A 26 -49.71 -27.60 4.06
CA GLU A 26 -50.45 -27.08 5.21
C GLU A 26 -51.67 -26.28 4.76
N ARG A 27 -52.74 -26.44 5.53
CA ARG A 27 -53.92 -25.58 5.47
C ARG A 27 -53.90 -24.66 6.70
N ALA A 28 -53.54 -23.39 6.49
CA ALA A 28 -53.34 -22.43 7.57
C ALA A 28 -54.64 -21.84 8.12
N VAL A 29 -55.80 -22.05 7.46
CA VAL A 29 -57.11 -21.52 7.86
C VAL A 29 -58.23 -22.53 7.63
N GLN A 30 -59.39 -22.32 8.30
CA GLN A 30 -60.60 -23.12 8.15
C GLN A 30 -61.79 -22.25 7.65
N ALA A 31 -62.85 -22.90 7.16
CA ALA A 31 -64.07 -22.20 6.83
C ALA A 31 -64.65 -21.53 8.09
N GLY A 32 -65.00 -20.25 7.97
CA GLY A 32 -65.44 -19.39 9.07
C GLY A 32 -64.35 -18.50 9.67
N ASP A 33 -63.06 -18.74 9.39
CA ASP A 33 -61.95 -17.91 9.88
C ASP A 33 -61.95 -16.53 9.21
N SER A 34 -61.64 -15.50 10.00
CA SER A 34 -61.36 -14.16 9.48
C SER A 34 -59.89 -14.04 9.05
N VAL A 35 -59.64 -13.54 7.84
CA VAL A 35 -58.31 -13.37 7.30
C VAL A 35 -58.07 -11.90 6.93
N SER A 36 -56.82 -11.48 7.06
CA SER A 36 -56.32 -10.19 6.57
C SER A 36 -55.70 -10.35 5.18
N ALA A 37 -55.67 -9.29 4.39
CA ALA A 37 -54.91 -9.31 3.13
C ALA A 37 -53.43 -9.66 3.39
N GLY A 38 -52.89 -10.61 2.60
CA GLY A 38 -51.53 -11.13 2.77
C GLY A 38 -51.39 -12.25 3.82
N GLN A 39 -52.44 -12.61 4.53
CA GLN A 39 -52.38 -13.72 5.49
C GLN A 39 -52.32 -15.08 4.78
N PRO A 40 -51.41 -16.00 5.17
CA PRO A 40 -51.35 -17.35 4.62
C PRO A 40 -52.68 -18.11 4.74
N VAL A 41 -53.10 -18.75 3.65
CA VAL A 41 -54.33 -19.56 3.59
C VAL A 41 -53.98 -21.03 3.35
N VAL A 42 -53.12 -21.30 2.38
CA VAL A 42 -52.63 -22.65 2.03
C VAL A 42 -51.14 -22.57 1.76
N VAL A 43 -50.36 -23.55 2.19
CA VAL A 43 -48.96 -23.74 1.80
C VAL A 43 -48.88 -24.93 0.84
N LEU A 44 -48.31 -24.67 -0.32
CA LEU A 44 -48.11 -25.65 -1.39
C LEU A 44 -46.63 -25.99 -1.52
N GLU A 45 -46.26 -27.21 -1.78
CA GLU A 45 -44.88 -27.62 -2.11
C GLU A 45 -44.80 -28.04 -3.59
N ALA A 46 -43.92 -27.40 -4.32
CA ALA A 46 -43.49 -27.78 -5.66
C ALA A 46 -41.98 -27.77 -5.77
N MET A 47 -41.38 -28.80 -6.36
CA MET A 47 -39.93 -28.91 -6.57
C MET A 47 -39.10 -28.70 -5.27
N LYS A 48 -39.60 -29.17 -4.12
CA LYS A 48 -39.00 -29.01 -2.77
C LYS A 48 -38.97 -27.57 -2.25
N MET A 49 -39.80 -26.71 -2.83
CA MET A 49 -39.97 -25.32 -2.38
C MET A 49 -41.41 -25.09 -1.95
N GLU A 50 -41.59 -24.45 -0.79
CA GLU A 50 -42.91 -24.09 -0.29
C GLU A 50 -43.38 -22.76 -0.89
N HIS A 51 -44.62 -22.75 -1.35
CA HIS A 51 -45.32 -21.59 -1.91
C HIS A 51 -46.50 -21.26 -1.05
N VAL A 52 -46.50 -20.07 -0.47
CA VAL A 52 -47.61 -19.61 0.37
C VAL A 52 -48.67 -18.95 -0.54
N VAL A 53 -49.86 -19.50 -0.56
CA VAL A 53 -51.03 -18.86 -1.14
C VAL A 53 -51.72 -18.06 -0.05
N ALA A 54 -51.66 -16.72 -0.17
CA ALA A 54 -52.19 -15.78 0.80
C ALA A 54 -53.56 -15.24 0.36
N ALA A 55 -54.32 -14.71 1.33
CA ALA A 55 -55.60 -14.02 1.03
C ALA A 55 -55.36 -12.71 0.29
N ASP A 56 -56.01 -12.48 -0.84
CA ASP A 56 -55.90 -11.24 -1.62
C ASP A 56 -56.62 -10.06 -0.97
N CYS A 57 -57.53 -10.28 -0.06
CA CYS A 57 -58.28 -9.27 0.66
C CYS A 57 -58.58 -9.67 2.11
N ALA A 58 -58.89 -8.68 2.94
CA ALA A 58 -59.48 -8.97 4.25
C ALA A 58 -60.92 -9.45 4.11
N GLY A 59 -61.26 -10.55 4.81
CA GLY A 59 -62.57 -11.17 4.66
C GLY A 59 -62.74 -12.40 5.56
N VAL A 60 -63.82 -13.13 5.33
CA VAL A 60 -64.11 -14.40 6.01
C VAL A 60 -63.93 -15.53 5.00
N VAL A 61 -63.23 -16.58 5.40
CA VAL A 61 -63.04 -17.79 4.57
C VAL A 61 -64.39 -18.53 4.50
N VAL A 62 -64.95 -18.62 3.29
CA VAL A 62 -66.24 -19.29 3.07
C VAL A 62 -66.05 -20.80 2.95
N GLU A 63 -65.02 -21.21 2.23
CA GLU A 63 -64.72 -22.60 1.96
C GLU A 63 -63.24 -22.80 1.71
N VAL A 64 -62.65 -23.92 2.14
CA VAL A 64 -61.34 -24.42 1.72
C VAL A 64 -61.52 -25.78 1.10
N ARG A 65 -61.07 -25.97 -0.17
CA ARG A 65 -61.32 -27.18 -0.96
C ARG A 65 -60.16 -28.16 -1.01
N CYS A 66 -59.12 -27.90 -0.28
CA CYS A 66 -57.98 -28.81 -0.23
C CYS A 66 -57.65 -29.18 1.21
N ALA A 67 -57.00 -30.32 1.39
CA ALA A 67 -56.48 -30.82 2.64
C ALA A 67 -54.96 -31.02 2.54
N ALA A 68 -54.28 -31.02 3.69
CA ALA A 68 -52.86 -31.37 3.75
C ALA A 68 -52.64 -32.79 3.18
N GLY A 69 -51.69 -32.93 2.26
CA GLY A 69 -51.44 -34.18 1.51
C GLY A 69 -52.08 -34.27 0.13
N ASP A 70 -53.01 -33.38 -0.22
CA ASP A 70 -53.63 -33.36 -1.54
C ASP A 70 -52.63 -32.89 -2.62
N GLN A 71 -52.84 -33.39 -3.84
CA GLN A 71 -52.15 -32.89 -5.03
C GLN A 71 -53.13 -32.00 -5.82
N VAL A 72 -52.72 -30.78 -6.08
CA VAL A 72 -53.52 -29.79 -6.82
C VAL A 72 -52.86 -29.44 -8.16
N ALA A 73 -53.68 -29.19 -9.15
CA ALA A 73 -53.24 -28.73 -10.45
C ALA A 73 -53.17 -27.19 -10.51
N GLU A 74 -52.39 -26.65 -11.44
CA GLU A 74 -52.35 -25.20 -11.71
C GLU A 74 -53.77 -24.69 -12.03
N GLY A 75 -54.18 -23.59 -11.41
CA GLY A 75 -55.50 -22.98 -11.55
C GLY A 75 -56.61 -23.65 -10.74
N GLU A 76 -56.32 -24.74 -10.02
CA GLU A 76 -57.31 -25.43 -9.16
C GLU A 76 -57.75 -24.53 -7.99
N LEU A 77 -59.05 -24.62 -7.65
CA LEU A 77 -59.64 -23.82 -6.58
C LEU A 77 -59.21 -24.32 -5.22
N LEU A 78 -58.52 -23.47 -4.47
CA LEU A 78 -58.04 -23.77 -3.12
C LEU A 78 -58.98 -23.26 -2.02
N ALA A 79 -59.42 -22.01 -2.12
CA ALA A 79 -60.27 -21.40 -1.10
C ALA A 79 -61.14 -20.27 -1.70
N LEU A 80 -62.22 -19.98 -1.02
CA LEU A 80 -63.13 -18.87 -1.27
C LEU A 80 -63.13 -17.92 -0.08
N VAL A 81 -62.92 -16.61 -0.31
CA VAL A 81 -62.92 -15.56 0.71
C VAL A 81 -64.00 -14.52 0.39
N ALA A 82 -64.94 -14.31 1.33
CA ALA A 82 -65.94 -13.25 1.22
C ALA A 82 -65.31 -11.94 1.78
N PRO A 83 -65.10 -10.90 1.00
CA PRO A 83 -64.55 -9.63 1.46
C PRO A 83 -65.43 -8.97 2.51
N HIS A 84 -64.86 -8.38 3.55
CA HIS A 84 -65.62 -7.51 4.47
C HIS A 84 -66.19 -6.30 3.72
N ARG A 85 -67.44 -5.93 4.05
CA ARG A 85 -68.06 -4.72 3.45
C ARG A 85 -67.32 -3.49 3.87
N ALA A 86 -67.15 -2.53 2.95
CA ALA A 86 -66.59 -1.22 3.27
C ALA A 86 -67.42 -0.54 4.35
N GLY A 87 -66.91 -0.45 5.56
CA GLY A 87 -67.57 0.10 6.74
C GLY A 87 -67.46 -0.75 8.01
N GLU A 88 -67.21 -2.06 7.91
CA GLU A 88 -66.87 -2.89 9.05
C GLU A 88 -65.34 -2.99 9.22
N ALA A 89 -64.76 -1.87 9.68
CA ALA A 89 -63.38 -1.92 10.15
C ALA A 89 -63.33 -2.71 11.45
N VAL A 90 -63.10 -4.04 11.37
CA VAL A 90 -62.45 -4.75 12.46
C VAL A 90 -61.07 -4.06 12.58
N ALA A 91 -60.89 -3.34 13.69
CA ALA A 91 -59.60 -2.78 14.03
C ALA A 91 -58.55 -3.87 13.91
N ALA A 92 -57.86 -3.90 12.80
CA ALA A 92 -56.59 -4.63 12.68
C ALA A 92 -55.71 -3.97 13.76
N GLN A 93 -55.63 -4.60 14.93
CA GLN A 93 -54.56 -4.35 15.84
C GLN A 93 -53.29 -4.55 15.03
N ALA A 94 -52.72 -3.44 14.57
CA ALA A 94 -51.33 -3.43 14.15
C ALA A 94 -50.57 -3.99 15.35
N ALA A 95 -50.26 -5.30 15.27
CA ALA A 95 -49.33 -5.88 16.22
C ALA A 95 -48.11 -4.95 16.22
N PRO A 96 -47.62 -4.51 17.41
CA PRO A 96 -46.38 -3.77 17.44
C PRO A 96 -45.39 -4.55 16.58
N ARG A 97 -44.68 -3.87 15.66
CA ARG A 97 -43.55 -4.47 14.98
C ARG A 97 -42.59 -4.92 16.07
N ALA A 98 -42.80 -6.14 16.56
CA ALA A 98 -41.83 -6.81 17.38
C ALA A 98 -40.53 -6.73 16.58
N THR A 99 -39.49 -6.18 17.15
CA THR A 99 -38.12 -6.35 16.66
C THR A 99 -38.04 -7.82 16.33
N LYS A 100 -38.00 -8.16 15.02
CA LYS A 100 -38.00 -9.58 14.60
C LYS A 100 -36.83 -10.21 15.33
N ALA A 101 -37.11 -11.22 16.15
CA ALA A 101 -36.07 -11.99 16.80
C ALA A 101 -35.06 -12.43 15.73
N VAL A 102 -33.78 -12.33 16.07
CA VAL A 102 -32.72 -12.78 15.15
C VAL A 102 -32.97 -14.26 14.88
N ARG A 103 -33.03 -14.67 13.63
CA ARG A 103 -33.22 -16.08 13.25
C ARG A 103 -32.02 -16.90 13.71
N ASP A 104 -32.25 -18.15 14.07
CA ASP A 104 -31.22 -19.06 14.59
C ASP A 104 -30.03 -19.24 13.61
N ASP A 105 -30.29 -19.29 12.31
CA ASP A 105 -29.25 -19.37 11.28
C ASP A 105 -28.37 -18.15 11.27
N LEU A 106 -28.94 -16.95 11.37
CA LEU A 106 -28.21 -15.69 11.46
C LEU A 106 -27.47 -15.59 12.81
N GLN A 107 -28.08 -15.99 13.93
CA GLN A 107 -27.42 -15.96 15.24
C GLN A 107 -26.14 -16.83 15.21
N ARG A 108 -26.21 -18.05 14.65
CA ARG A 108 -25.01 -18.90 14.47
C ARG A 108 -23.89 -18.24 13.70
N VAL A 109 -24.22 -17.45 12.67
CA VAL A 109 -23.21 -16.70 11.90
C VAL A 109 -22.59 -15.57 12.74
N ILE A 110 -23.42 -14.82 13.46
CA ILE A 110 -22.97 -13.75 14.37
C ILE A 110 -22.03 -14.33 15.43
N ASP A 111 -22.43 -15.40 16.10
CA ASP A 111 -21.63 -16.05 17.15
C ASP A 111 -20.30 -16.57 16.58
N ARG A 112 -20.32 -17.13 15.37
CA ARG A 112 -19.11 -17.61 14.71
C ARG A 112 -18.15 -16.47 14.32
N HIS A 113 -18.66 -15.31 13.91
CA HIS A 113 -17.84 -14.12 13.69
C HIS A 113 -17.29 -13.55 15.00
N ALA A 114 -18.06 -13.55 16.07
CA ALA A 114 -17.60 -13.08 17.38
C ALA A 114 -16.34 -13.83 17.86
N LEU A 115 -16.21 -15.13 17.57
CA LEU A 115 -15.03 -15.93 17.90
C LEU A 115 -13.76 -15.48 17.17
N THR A 116 -13.87 -14.72 16.08
CA THR A 116 -12.71 -14.23 15.33
C THR A 116 -12.14 -12.93 15.89
N LEU A 117 -12.83 -12.29 16.80
CA LEU A 117 -12.47 -11.00 17.35
C LEU A 117 -11.54 -11.13 18.57
N ASP A 118 -10.80 -10.08 18.87
CA ASP A 118 -9.88 -10.01 20.00
C ASP A 118 -10.58 -10.25 21.36
N ALA A 119 -11.82 -9.81 21.50
CA ALA A 119 -12.63 -10.02 22.70
C ALA A 119 -12.83 -11.50 23.07
N ALA A 120 -12.82 -12.41 22.09
CA ALA A 120 -12.91 -13.85 22.31
C ALA A 120 -11.59 -14.49 22.80
N ARG A 121 -10.46 -13.75 22.74
CA ARG A 121 -9.13 -14.26 23.07
C ARG A 121 -8.35 -13.35 24.05
N PRO A 122 -8.92 -13.01 25.22
CA PRO A 122 -8.36 -12.00 26.12
C PRO A 122 -6.93 -12.32 26.60
N GLU A 123 -6.61 -13.60 26.83
CA GLU A 123 -5.27 -13.99 27.24
C GLU A 123 -4.21 -13.78 26.14
N ALA A 124 -4.54 -14.07 24.88
CA ALA A 124 -3.67 -13.86 23.76
C ALA A 124 -3.38 -12.36 23.55
N VAL A 125 -4.42 -11.55 23.67
CA VAL A 125 -4.34 -10.08 23.63
C VAL A 125 -3.49 -9.55 24.79
N ALA A 126 -3.71 -10.04 26.02
CA ALA A 126 -2.94 -9.62 27.19
C ALA A 126 -1.45 -9.95 27.04
N ARG A 127 -1.09 -11.14 26.53
CA ARG A 127 0.31 -11.49 26.24
C ARG A 127 0.95 -10.56 25.21
N ARG A 128 0.19 -10.13 24.21
CA ARG A 128 0.64 -9.20 23.18
C ARG A 128 0.92 -7.81 23.76
N ARG A 129 -0.04 -7.29 24.54
CA ARG A 129 0.09 -5.99 25.22
C ARG A 129 1.21 -5.95 26.27
N ALA A 130 1.48 -7.07 26.95
CA ALA A 130 2.58 -7.18 27.89
C ALA A 130 3.97 -6.99 27.22
N ARG A 131 4.05 -7.17 25.90
CA ARG A 131 5.25 -6.90 25.09
C ARG A 131 5.24 -5.49 24.48
N GLY A 132 4.26 -4.65 24.79
CA GLY A 132 4.10 -3.33 24.20
C GLY A 132 3.58 -3.36 22.76
N GLN A 133 3.05 -4.50 22.28
CA GLN A 133 2.61 -4.69 20.90
C GLN A 133 1.08 -4.68 20.78
N ARG A 134 0.58 -4.21 19.65
CA ARG A 134 -0.84 -4.21 19.27
C ARG A 134 -1.23 -5.56 18.64
N THR A 135 -2.53 -5.85 18.61
CA THR A 135 -3.05 -6.96 17.82
C THR A 135 -3.06 -6.62 16.33
N ALA A 136 -3.13 -7.63 15.47
CA ALA A 136 -3.31 -7.44 14.03
C ALA A 136 -4.58 -6.63 13.72
N ARG A 137 -5.68 -6.86 14.47
CA ARG A 137 -6.95 -6.14 14.29
C ARG A 137 -6.86 -4.68 14.73
N GLU A 138 -6.16 -4.37 15.81
CA GLU A 138 -5.91 -2.98 16.24
C GLU A 138 -5.10 -2.21 15.18
N ASN A 139 -4.08 -2.83 14.59
CA ASN A 139 -3.30 -2.21 13.52
C ASN A 139 -4.10 -1.99 12.24
N VAL A 140 -4.94 -2.96 11.84
CA VAL A 140 -5.86 -2.81 10.69
C VAL A 140 -6.89 -1.72 10.95
N ALA A 141 -7.47 -1.66 12.15
CA ALA A 141 -8.45 -0.65 12.52
C ALA A 141 -7.86 0.77 12.54
N ASP A 142 -6.60 0.92 13.01
CA ASP A 142 -5.91 2.22 12.95
C ASP A 142 -5.52 2.60 11.52
N LEU A 143 -5.12 1.66 10.66
CA LEU A 143 -4.75 1.95 9.28
C LEU A 143 -5.94 2.40 8.45
N CYS A 144 -7.06 1.71 8.56
CA CYS A 144 -8.25 1.96 7.75
C CYS A 144 -9.09 3.12 8.31
N ASP A 145 -9.74 3.86 7.42
CA ASP A 145 -10.75 4.82 7.80
C ASP A 145 -11.91 4.09 8.53
N GLU A 146 -12.52 4.76 9.48
CA GLU A 146 -13.55 4.17 10.35
C GLU A 146 -14.67 3.50 9.54
N HIS A 147 -15.06 2.29 9.94
CA HIS A 147 -16.09 1.47 9.29
C HIS A 147 -15.86 1.11 7.82
N SER A 148 -14.68 1.36 7.26
CA SER A 148 -14.39 1.09 5.84
C SER A 148 -13.87 -0.31 5.56
N PHE A 149 -13.36 -1.02 6.57
CA PHE A 149 -12.72 -2.32 6.38
C PHE A 149 -13.75 -3.46 6.24
N VAL A 150 -13.68 -4.16 5.12
CA VAL A 150 -14.47 -5.36 4.83
C VAL A 150 -13.54 -6.57 4.84
N GLU A 151 -13.70 -7.45 5.82
CA GLU A 151 -12.84 -8.62 6.00
C GLU A 151 -13.23 -9.77 5.06
N TYR A 152 -12.24 -10.37 4.42
CA TYR A 152 -12.37 -11.55 3.56
C TYR A 152 -11.81 -12.78 4.26
N GLY A 153 -12.60 -13.87 4.32
CA GLY A 153 -12.15 -15.14 4.87
C GLY A 153 -11.98 -15.16 6.40
N ALA A 154 -12.73 -14.34 7.14
CA ALA A 154 -12.69 -14.29 8.61
C ALA A 154 -12.95 -15.65 9.26
N LEU A 155 -13.79 -16.50 8.66
CA LEU A 155 -14.21 -17.79 9.21
C LEU A 155 -13.24 -18.95 8.88
N ALA A 156 -12.16 -18.70 8.15
CA ALA A 156 -11.14 -19.70 7.89
C ALA A 156 -10.48 -20.16 9.20
N VAL A 157 -10.13 -21.43 9.26
CA VAL A 157 -9.37 -22.03 10.36
C VAL A 157 -8.18 -22.81 9.79
N ALA A 158 -7.19 -23.13 10.62
CA ALA A 158 -6.01 -23.90 10.16
C ALA A 158 -6.41 -25.25 9.56
N ALA A 159 -5.63 -25.73 8.57
CA ALA A 159 -5.85 -27.01 7.88
C ALA A 159 -5.38 -28.19 8.73
N GLN A 160 -5.94 -28.35 9.95
CA GLN A 160 -5.50 -29.29 10.97
C GLN A 160 -6.65 -30.14 11.55
N ARG A 161 -7.77 -30.30 10.81
CA ARG A 161 -8.96 -31.05 11.28
C ARG A 161 -8.69 -32.52 11.57
N SER A 162 -7.70 -33.11 10.91
CA SER A 162 -7.26 -34.48 11.17
C SER A 162 -6.51 -34.65 12.50
N ARG A 163 -6.07 -33.54 13.13
CA ARG A 163 -5.28 -33.52 14.38
C ARG A 163 -5.97 -32.83 15.54
N ARG A 164 -6.90 -31.94 15.26
CA ARG A 164 -7.52 -31.06 16.25
C ARG A 164 -9.03 -31.01 16.03
N ASP A 165 -9.75 -30.94 17.14
CA ASP A 165 -11.20 -30.75 17.11
C ASP A 165 -11.56 -29.42 16.41
N ILE A 166 -12.71 -29.40 15.74
CA ILE A 166 -13.15 -28.24 14.98
C ILE A 166 -13.44 -27.01 15.86
N ASP A 167 -13.94 -27.23 17.07
CA ASP A 167 -14.25 -26.13 17.98
C ASP A 167 -12.97 -25.55 18.59
N ASP A 168 -11.96 -26.41 18.85
CA ASP A 168 -10.61 -25.94 19.18
C ASP A 168 -9.98 -25.11 18.04
N LEU A 169 -10.11 -25.55 16.79
CA LEU A 169 -9.62 -24.77 15.64
C LEU A 169 -10.35 -23.44 15.51
N ARG A 170 -11.67 -23.40 15.71
CA ARG A 170 -12.46 -22.17 15.67
C ARG A 170 -12.06 -21.16 16.74
N ALA A 171 -11.76 -21.64 17.94
CA ALA A 171 -11.35 -20.79 19.06
C ALA A 171 -9.89 -20.30 18.93
N ASN A 172 -8.97 -21.16 18.50
CA ASN A 172 -7.54 -20.92 18.59
C ASN A 172 -6.84 -20.63 17.26
N THR A 173 -7.53 -20.77 16.10
CA THR A 173 -6.98 -20.45 14.78
C THR A 173 -7.91 -19.56 13.94
N PRO A 174 -8.46 -18.47 14.53
CA PRO A 174 -9.35 -17.58 13.79
C PRO A 174 -8.66 -16.98 12.58
N ALA A 175 -9.41 -16.86 11.49
CA ALA A 175 -8.96 -16.33 10.20
C ALA A 175 -7.71 -17.05 9.64
N ASP A 176 -7.37 -18.23 10.14
CA ASP A 176 -6.12 -18.96 9.90
C ASP A 176 -4.85 -18.10 10.13
N GLY A 177 -4.91 -17.23 11.15
CA GLY A 177 -3.78 -16.38 11.53
C GLY A 177 -3.49 -15.23 10.56
N MET A 178 -4.45 -14.85 9.71
CA MET A 178 -4.28 -13.73 8.80
C MET A 178 -5.58 -12.95 8.60
N VAL A 179 -5.59 -11.70 9.04
CA VAL A 179 -6.68 -10.76 8.78
C VAL A 179 -6.47 -10.16 7.39
N THR A 180 -7.44 -10.35 6.49
CA THR A 180 -7.34 -9.87 5.11
C THR A 180 -8.62 -9.18 4.69
N GLY A 181 -8.51 -8.11 3.91
CA GLY A 181 -9.68 -7.40 3.45
C GLY A 181 -9.38 -6.20 2.58
N ILE A 182 -10.41 -5.43 2.31
CA ILE A 182 -10.33 -4.15 1.61
C ILE A 182 -10.85 -3.07 2.56
N GLY A 183 -10.06 -2.02 2.75
CA GLY A 183 -10.43 -0.83 3.48
C GLY A 183 -10.15 0.43 2.68
N SER A 184 -10.57 1.57 3.22
CA SER A 184 -10.13 2.88 2.73
C SER A 184 -9.06 3.44 3.65
N VAL A 185 -8.08 4.15 3.07
CA VAL A 185 -7.03 4.85 3.80
C VAL A 185 -6.94 6.26 3.25
N ASN A 186 -7.04 7.29 4.12
CA ASN A 186 -7.00 8.71 3.74
C ASN A 186 -8.21 9.18 2.89
N ALA A 187 -9.40 8.61 3.03
CA ALA A 187 -10.57 8.97 2.22
C ALA A 187 -11.00 10.43 2.39
N THR A 188 -10.77 11.03 3.55
CA THR A 188 -11.03 12.45 3.81
C THR A 188 -10.17 13.38 2.94
N LEU A 189 -8.98 12.94 2.53
CA LEU A 189 -8.06 13.72 1.69
C LEU A 189 -8.26 13.48 0.20
N PHE A 190 -8.58 12.24 -0.22
CA PHE A 190 -8.54 11.84 -1.62
C PHE A 190 -9.86 11.30 -2.17
N GLY A 191 -10.90 11.20 -1.33
CA GLY A 191 -12.20 10.61 -1.71
C GLY A 191 -12.16 9.09 -1.75
N ALA A 192 -13.35 8.47 -1.76
CA ALA A 192 -13.51 7.02 -1.63
C ALA A 192 -12.86 6.21 -2.77
N GLU A 193 -12.85 6.74 -3.99
CA GLU A 193 -12.33 6.02 -5.16
C GLU A 193 -10.81 5.80 -5.11
N ARG A 194 -10.06 6.80 -4.61
CA ARG A 194 -8.59 6.78 -4.56
C ARG A 194 -8.03 6.21 -3.26
N SER A 195 -8.91 5.92 -2.29
CA SER A 195 -8.50 5.53 -0.93
C SER A 195 -8.56 4.03 -0.67
N ARG A 196 -9.12 3.25 -1.59
CA ARG A 196 -9.24 1.79 -1.43
C ARG A 196 -7.87 1.13 -1.41
N CYS A 197 -7.69 0.23 -0.46
CA CYS A 197 -6.44 -0.49 -0.23
C CYS A 197 -6.75 -1.94 0.18
N VAL A 198 -5.98 -2.88 -0.34
CA VAL A 198 -5.95 -4.25 0.17
C VAL A 198 -5.06 -4.27 1.40
N VAL A 199 -5.59 -4.79 2.50
CA VAL A 199 -4.86 -4.92 3.76
C VAL A 199 -4.76 -6.40 4.12
N MET A 200 -3.56 -6.83 4.45
CA MET A 200 -3.23 -8.20 4.87
C MET A 200 -2.37 -8.13 6.12
N ALA A 201 -2.82 -8.73 7.22
CA ALA A 201 -2.12 -8.66 8.49
C ALA A 201 -1.98 -10.05 9.11
N TYR A 202 -0.75 -10.51 9.29
CA TYR A 202 -0.46 -11.72 10.04
C TYR A 202 -0.77 -11.52 11.52
N ASP A 203 -1.49 -12.46 12.12
CA ASP A 203 -1.76 -12.51 13.55
C ASP A 203 -0.77 -13.46 14.25
N ALA A 204 0.28 -12.90 14.81
CA ALA A 204 1.29 -13.67 15.53
C ALA A 204 0.77 -14.41 16.77
N THR A 205 -0.45 -14.09 17.26
CA THR A 205 -1.10 -14.83 18.34
C THR A 205 -1.67 -16.17 17.89
N VAL A 206 -1.79 -16.37 16.58
CA VAL A 206 -2.29 -17.61 15.96
C VAL A 206 -1.11 -18.37 15.37
N LEU A 207 -0.75 -19.48 15.99
CA LEU A 207 0.34 -20.36 15.52
C LEU A 207 1.63 -19.59 15.13
N ALA A 208 1.98 -18.59 15.96
CA ALA A 208 3.14 -17.72 15.79
C ALA A 208 3.21 -17.00 14.42
N GLY A 209 2.09 -16.67 13.81
CA GLY A 209 2.02 -16.00 12.50
C GLY A 209 2.56 -16.84 11.34
N THR A 210 2.65 -18.17 11.50
CA THR A 210 3.17 -19.05 10.45
C THR A 210 2.18 -19.19 9.29
N GLN A 211 2.73 -19.35 8.09
CA GLN A 211 1.99 -19.47 6.84
C GLN A 211 1.41 -20.87 6.67
N GLY A 212 0.08 -20.98 6.75
CA GLY A 212 -0.67 -22.21 6.51
C GLY A 212 -1.30 -22.25 5.13
N MET A 213 -1.83 -23.42 4.74
CA MET A 213 -2.43 -23.63 3.42
C MET A 213 -3.62 -22.70 3.15
N ARG A 214 -4.48 -22.48 4.13
CA ARG A 214 -5.64 -21.58 3.97
C ARG A 214 -5.25 -20.11 4.07
N ASN A 215 -4.20 -19.81 4.82
CA ASN A 215 -3.56 -18.52 4.84
C ASN A 215 -3.03 -18.15 3.44
N HIS A 216 -2.31 -19.05 2.76
CA HIS A 216 -1.90 -18.85 1.36
C HIS A 216 -3.08 -18.64 0.42
N ALA A 217 -4.14 -19.45 0.51
CA ALA A 217 -5.34 -19.29 -0.32
C ALA A 217 -6.02 -17.93 -0.15
N LYS A 218 -6.07 -17.41 1.10
CA LYS A 218 -6.57 -16.05 1.38
C LYS A 218 -5.67 -14.98 0.75
N THR A 219 -4.36 -15.12 0.95
CA THR A 219 -3.37 -14.22 0.37
C THR A 219 -3.51 -14.17 -1.14
N ASP A 220 -3.50 -15.32 -1.83
CA ASP A 220 -3.64 -15.42 -3.28
C ASP A 220 -4.93 -14.77 -3.79
N ARG A 221 -6.04 -14.95 -3.05
CA ARG A 221 -7.32 -14.29 -3.36
C ARG A 221 -7.19 -12.77 -3.31
N MET A 222 -6.55 -12.21 -2.27
CA MET A 222 -6.38 -10.77 -2.11
C MET A 222 -5.41 -10.19 -3.13
N LEU A 223 -4.31 -10.89 -3.45
CA LEU A 223 -3.36 -10.47 -4.48
C LEU A 223 -4.01 -10.43 -5.86
N GLY A 224 -4.86 -11.42 -6.18
CA GLY A 224 -5.64 -11.42 -7.42
C GLY A 224 -6.60 -10.23 -7.53
N ILE A 225 -7.22 -9.83 -6.43
CA ILE A 225 -8.08 -8.63 -6.37
C ILE A 225 -7.25 -7.36 -6.53
N ALA A 226 -6.13 -7.25 -5.79
CA ALA A 226 -5.23 -6.10 -5.86
C ALA A 226 -4.74 -5.86 -7.29
N LEU A 227 -4.27 -6.90 -7.96
CA LEU A 227 -3.79 -6.82 -9.35
C LEU A 227 -4.92 -6.42 -10.32
N LYS A 228 -6.08 -7.09 -10.23
CA LYS A 228 -7.21 -6.87 -11.15
C LYS A 228 -7.81 -5.46 -11.00
N GLN A 229 -7.92 -4.98 -9.76
CA GLN A 229 -8.54 -3.67 -9.46
C GLN A 229 -7.51 -2.54 -9.29
N ARG A 230 -6.22 -2.84 -9.44
CA ARG A 230 -5.10 -1.90 -9.25
C ARG A 230 -5.15 -1.20 -7.88
N LEU A 231 -5.35 -1.97 -6.83
CA LEU A 231 -5.39 -1.47 -5.46
C LEU A 231 -4.00 -1.54 -4.82
N PRO A 232 -3.56 -0.51 -4.12
CA PRO A 232 -2.40 -0.59 -3.23
C PRO A 232 -2.53 -1.74 -2.23
N VAL A 233 -1.39 -2.27 -1.78
CA VAL A 233 -1.36 -3.36 -0.80
C VAL A 233 -0.55 -2.93 0.42
N VAL A 234 -1.11 -3.14 1.60
CA VAL A 234 -0.38 -3.04 2.87
C VAL A 234 -0.31 -4.42 3.51
N LEU A 235 0.90 -4.89 3.74
CA LEU A 235 1.20 -6.16 4.41
C LEU A 235 1.80 -5.91 5.79
N PHE A 236 1.09 -6.25 6.85
CA PHE A 236 1.68 -6.38 8.18
C PHE A 236 2.33 -7.76 8.28
N ALA A 237 3.66 -7.80 8.15
CA ALA A 237 4.43 -9.03 8.06
C ALA A 237 5.00 -9.41 9.44
N GLU A 238 4.43 -10.42 10.05
CA GLU A 238 4.92 -10.97 11.31
C GLU A 238 4.73 -12.48 11.32
N GLY A 239 5.78 -13.24 11.60
CA GLY A 239 5.68 -14.69 11.71
C GLY A 239 6.93 -15.47 11.36
N GLY A 240 6.86 -16.78 11.54
CA GLY A 240 8.00 -17.69 11.46
C GLY A 240 8.16 -18.47 10.14
N GLY A 241 7.45 -18.09 9.07
CA GLY A 241 7.50 -18.84 7.80
C GLY A 241 6.46 -19.96 7.69
N GLY A 242 6.74 -20.98 6.91
CA GLY A 242 5.80 -22.09 6.64
C GLY A 242 5.38 -22.87 7.89
N ARG A 243 4.15 -23.34 7.89
CA ARG A 243 3.52 -24.09 8.99
C ARG A 243 3.54 -25.59 8.71
N PRO A 244 4.40 -26.38 9.37
CA PRO A 244 4.51 -27.83 9.10
C PRO A 244 3.33 -28.65 9.63
N GLY A 245 2.44 -28.04 10.42
CA GLY A 245 1.31 -28.72 11.07
C GLY A 245 0.04 -28.86 10.24
N ASP A 246 -0.03 -28.24 9.08
CA ASP A 246 -1.21 -28.29 8.18
C ASP A 246 -1.18 -29.59 7.37
N VAL A 247 -2.03 -30.55 7.77
CA VAL A 247 -2.01 -31.92 7.25
C VAL A 247 -3.31 -32.35 6.55
N ASP A 248 -4.30 -31.46 6.48
CA ASP A 248 -5.58 -31.76 5.81
C ASP A 248 -5.45 -31.73 4.27
N VAL A 249 -4.33 -31.26 3.74
CA VAL A 249 -4.06 -31.17 2.31
C VAL A 249 -2.92 -32.12 1.97
N PRO A 250 -3.06 -33.00 0.98
CA PRO A 250 -2.01 -33.94 0.61
C PRO A 250 -0.90 -33.21 -0.14
N VAL A 251 0.08 -32.70 0.59
CA VAL A 251 1.28 -32.07 0.06
C VAL A 251 2.52 -32.82 0.50
N VAL A 252 3.49 -32.98 -0.37
CA VAL A 252 4.79 -33.59 -0.04
C VAL A 252 5.76 -32.53 0.46
N ALA A 253 5.97 -31.48 -0.32
CA ALA A 253 6.94 -30.44 0.00
C ALA A 253 6.33 -29.02 0.05
N GLY A 254 5.11 -28.82 -0.48
CA GLY A 254 4.44 -27.53 -0.54
C GLY A 254 5.18 -26.49 -1.41
N LEU A 255 5.82 -26.92 -2.50
CA LEU A 255 6.60 -26.06 -3.39
C LEU A 255 5.79 -25.54 -4.59
N ASP A 256 4.53 -25.93 -4.73
CA ASP A 256 3.59 -25.51 -5.78
C ASP A 256 2.72 -24.31 -5.38
N LEU A 257 3.15 -23.57 -4.35
CA LEU A 257 2.45 -22.39 -3.87
C LEU A 257 2.64 -21.18 -4.79
N GLY A 258 1.53 -20.67 -5.32
CA GLY A 258 1.54 -19.50 -6.21
C GLY A 258 1.78 -18.16 -5.53
N THR A 259 1.68 -18.07 -4.21
CA THR A 259 1.65 -16.83 -3.41
C THR A 259 2.85 -15.93 -3.67
N PHE A 260 4.07 -16.48 -3.66
CA PHE A 260 5.29 -15.68 -3.84
C PHE A 260 5.36 -15.05 -5.22
N ALA A 261 5.05 -15.83 -6.26
CA ALA A 261 4.99 -15.32 -7.63
C ALA A 261 3.86 -14.30 -7.83
N ALA A 262 2.69 -14.53 -7.22
CA ALA A 262 1.55 -13.63 -7.29
C ALA A 262 1.85 -12.30 -6.57
N PHE A 263 2.53 -12.35 -5.41
CA PHE A 263 2.95 -11.15 -4.68
C PHE A 263 4.00 -10.36 -5.47
N ALA A 264 5.04 -11.01 -5.98
CA ALA A 264 6.08 -10.39 -6.77
C ALA A 264 5.55 -9.72 -8.06
N ARG A 265 4.48 -10.24 -8.67
CA ARG A 265 3.81 -9.62 -9.84
C ARG A 265 3.18 -8.28 -9.54
N LEU A 266 2.95 -7.91 -8.28
CA LEU A 266 2.44 -6.59 -7.92
C LEU A 266 3.49 -5.50 -8.08
N SER A 267 4.79 -5.85 -8.06
CA SER A 267 5.89 -4.90 -8.20
C SER A 267 5.71 -4.02 -9.44
N GLY A 268 5.71 -2.70 -9.24
CA GLY A 268 5.48 -1.72 -10.27
C GLY A 268 4.06 -1.65 -10.86
N GLN A 269 3.13 -2.50 -10.41
CA GLN A 269 1.73 -2.47 -10.84
C GLN A 269 0.87 -1.61 -9.91
N VAL A 270 1.11 -1.76 -8.62
CA VAL A 270 0.44 -1.03 -7.55
C VAL A 270 1.44 -0.75 -6.43
N PRO A 271 1.29 0.30 -5.64
CA PRO A 271 2.12 0.51 -4.46
C PRO A 271 1.97 -0.64 -3.46
N VAL A 272 3.09 -1.19 -3.02
CA VAL A 272 3.13 -2.31 -2.05
C VAL A 272 3.98 -1.89 -0.86
N LEU A 273 3.36 -1.80 0.31
CA LEU A 273 4.01 -1.39 1.56
C LEU A 273 4.04 -2.56 2.55
N GLY A 274 5.22 -2.87 3.07
CA GLY A 274 5.40 -3.80 4.18
C GLY A 274 5.53 -3.06 5.51
N ILE A 275 4.86 -3.56 6.53
CA ILE A 275 5.02 -3.09 7.91
C ILE A 275 5.45 -4.29 8.75
N VAL A 276 6.47 -4.13 9.57
CA VAL A 276 6.95 -5.17 10.46
C VAL A 276 7.11 -4.64 11.88
N SER A 277 6.49 -5.34 12.83
CA SER A 277 6.70 -5.17 14.24
C SER A 277 6.84 -6.55 14.88
N GLY A 278 7.89 -6.78 15.66
CA GLY A 278 8.23 -8.11 16.14
C GLY A 278 9.02 -8.95 15.13
N ARG A 279 8.77 -10.26 15.06
CA ARG A 279 9.61 -11.20 14.32
C ARG A 279 9.03 -11.54 12.97
N CYS A 280 9.84 -11.39 11.91
CA CYS A 280 9.47 -11.70 10.53
C CYS A 280 10.57 -12.56 9.88
N PHE A 281 10.30 -13.85 9.72
CA PHE A 281 11.28 -14.80 9.22
C PHE A 281 10.76 -15.64 8.03
N ALA A 282 11.69 -16.17 7.25
CA ALA A 282 11.45 -17.10 6.14
C ALA A 282 10.40 -16.58 5.13
N GLY A 283 9.33 -17.31 4.87
CA GLY A 283 8.30 -16.93 3.89
C GLY A 283 7.66 -15.57 4.16
N ASN A 284 7.46 -15.19 5.43
CA ASN A 284 6.96 -13.87 5.80
C ASN A 284 7.96 -12.77 5.41
N ALA A 285 9.27 -13.00 5.65
CA ALA A 285 10.32 -12.07 5.27
C ALA A 285 10.52 -12.00 3.74
N ALA A 286 10.34 -13.12 3.03
CA ALA A 286 10.41 -13.14 1.57
C ALA A 286 9.32 -12.26 0.92
N LEU A 287 8.08 -12.32 1.44
CA LEU A 287 7.01 -11.43 0.98
C LEU A 287 7.30 -9.97 1.36
N LEU A 288 7.78 -9.72 2.58
CA LEU A 288 8.18 -8.39 3.03
C LEU A 288 9.24 -7.77 2.11
N GLY A 289 10.27 -8.56 1.73
CA GLY A 289 11.35 -8.13 0.84
C GLY A 289 10.89 -7.79 -0.58
N CYS A 290 9.72 -8.27 -1.02
CA CYS A 290 9.12 -7.90 -2.31
C CYS A 290 8.32 -6.58 -2.27
N CYS A 291 8.21 -5.93 -1.12
CA CYS A 291 7.50 -4.64 -1.01
C CYS A 291 8.32 -3.47 -1.59
N ASP A 292 7.63 -2.45 -2.07
CA ASP A 292 8.25 -1.22 -2.57
C ASP A 292 8.96 -0.44 -1.44
N ALA A 293 8.37 -0.45 -0.26
CA ALA A 293 8.97 0.12 0.95
C ALA A 293 8.63 -0.73 2.18
N ILE A 294 9.52 -0.71 3.17
CA ILE A 294 9.40 -1.42 4.44
C ILE A 294 9.47 -0.44 5.60
N VAL A 295 8.41 -0.41 6.41
CA VAL A 295 8.37 0.29 7.69
C VAL A 295 8.61 -0.73 8.80
N ALA A 296 9.61 -0.51 9.64
CA ALA A 296 9.91 -1.39 10.76
C ALA A 296 9.88 -0.64 12.09
N THR A 297 9.39 -1.29 13.14
CA THR A 297 9.58 -0.82 14.51
C THR A 297 10.98 -1.19 15.01
N ARG A 298 11.50 -0.48 16.03
CA ARG A 298 12.85 -0.72 16.56
C ARG A 298 13.04 -2.11 17.18
N ASP A 299 11.96 -2.72 17.65
CA ASP A 299 11.96 -4.07 18.23
C ASP A 299 11.76 -5.18 17.18
N ALA A 300 11.69 -4.83 15.89
CA ALA A 300 11.50 -5.80 14.83
C ALA A 300 12.79 -6.56 14.49
N ASN A 301 12.58 -7.80 14.05
CA ASN A 301 13.64 -8.69 13.53
C ASN A 301 13.23 -9.25 12.17
N ILE A 302 14.10 -9.12 11.19
CA ILE A 302 13.83 -9.53 9.80
C ILE A 302 14.97 -10.45 9.32
N GLY A 303 14.64 -11.69 8.92
CA GLY A 303 15.64 -12.62 8.42
C GLY A 303 15.07 -13.74 7.56
N MET A 304 15.87 -14.28 6.65
CA MET A 304 15.45 -15.40 5.79
C MET A 304 15.27 -16.71 6.53
N GLY A 305 15.82 -16.84 7.74
CA GLY A 305 15.61 -17.99 8.62
C GLY A 305 15.56 -17.56 10.07
N GLY A 306 14.62 -18.11 10.83
CA GLY A 306 14.56 -17.93 12.28
C GLY A 306 15.54 -18.82 13.01
N PRO A 307 15.72 -18.65 14.35
CA PRO A 307 16.68 -19.40 15.16
C PRO A 307 16.62 -20.92 14.99
N ALA A 308 15.43 -21.50 14.96
CA ALA A 308 15.25 -22.93 14.80
C ALA A 308 15.75 -23.46 13.44
N MET A 309 15.64 -22.66 12.39
CA MET A 309 16.17 -23.03 11.06
C MET A 309 17.69 -22.93 11.03
N ILE A 310 18.27 -21.93 11.68
CA ILE A 310 19.72 -21.74 11.80
C ILE A 310 20.34 -22.89 12.59
N GLU A 311 19.75 -23.23 13.74
CA GLU A 311 20.18 -24.35 14.58
C GLU A 311 20.05 -25.69 13.85
N GLY A 312 18.89 -25.95 13.20
CA GLY A 312 18.65 -27.15 12.40
C GLY A 312 19.62 -27.31 11.23
N GLY A 313 20.13 -26.20 10.69
CA GLY A 313 21.19 -26.17 9.65
C GLY A 313 22.61 -26.31 10.19
N GLY A 314 22.79 -26.45 11.50
CA GLY A 314 24.12 -26.56 12.12
C GLY A 314 24.96 -25.28 12.11
N LEU A 315 24.31 -24.10 11.94
CA LEU A 315 24.97 -22.81 11.82
C LEU A 315 25.14 -22.08 13.17
N GLY A 316 24.75 -22.72 14.27
CA GLY A 316 24.85 -22.19 15.62
C GLY A 316 23.49 -21.99 16.29
N VAL A 317 23.49 -21.60 17.56
CA VAL A 317 22.30 -21.30 18.37
C VAL A 317 22.26 -19.81 18.62
N PHE A 318 21.16 -19.17 18.21
CA PHE A 318 20.98 -17.73 18.33
C PHE A 318 19.62 -17.42 18.95
N ARG A 319 19.55 -16.34 19.69
CA ARG A 319 18.27 -15.78 20.14
C ARG A 319 17.59 -15.06 18.96
N PRO A 320 16.25 -14.99 18.93
CA PRO A 320 15.53 -14.29 17.86
C PRO A 320 16.01 -12.84 17.65
N GLU A 321 16.34 -12.14 18.73
CA GLU A 321 16.78 -10.74 18.72
C GLU A 321 18.16 -10.54 18.05
N GLU A 322 18.93 -11.61 17.90
CA GLU A 322 20.25 -11.59 17.25
C GLU A 322 20.15 -11.77 15.74
N VAL A 323 18.98 -12.22 15.24
CA VAL A 323 18.77 -12.49 13.82
C VAL A 323 18.10 -11.28 13.15
N GLY A 324 18.86 -10.50 12.41
CA GLY A 324 18.40 -9.38 11.62
C GLY A 324 17.63 -8.31 12.43
N PRO A 325 18.20 -7.76 13.50
CA PRO A 325 17.56 -6.67 14.24
C PRO A 325 17.39 -5.44 13.37
N SER A 326 16.31 -4.69 13.58
CA SER A 326 15.89 -3.57 12.75
C SER A 326 16.96 -2.50 12.54
N ASP A 327 17.81 -2.25 13.54
CA ASP A 327 18.93 -1.32 13.41
C ASP A 327 19.98 -1.75 12.38
N VAL A 328 20.25 -3.05 12.27
CA VAL A 328 21.13 -3.62 11.23
C VAL A 328 20.43 -3.53 9.88
N GLN A 329 19.16 -3.92 9.83
CA GLN A 329 18.36 -3.91 8.59
C GLN A 329 18.10 -2.49 8.07
N HIS A 330 18.11 -1.49 8.92
CA HIS A 330 18.03 -0.08 8.52
C HIS A 330 19.36 0.42 7.92
N ARG A 331 20.50 0.02 8.51
CA ARG A 331 21.82 0.41 8.00
C ARG A 331 22.23 -0.30 6.71
N ASN A 332 21.69 -1.49 6.44
CA ASN A 332 22.00 -2.25 5.23
C ASN A 332 20.95 -2.08 4.12
N GLY A 333 19.93 -1.22 4.30
CA GLY A 333 18.98 -0.86 3.26
C GLY A 333 17.74 -1.76 3.13
N VAL A 334 17.56 -2.76 3.98
CA VAL A 334 16.33 -3.59 4.01
C VAL A 334 15.15 -2.77 4.51
N VAL A 335 15.34 -1.95 5.55
CA VAL A 335 14.29 -1.11 6.14
C VAL A 335 14.37 0.31 5.57
N ASP A 336 13.28 0.77 4.97
CA ASP A 336 13.18 2.12 4.41
C ASP A 336 12.87 3.17 5.48
N ILE A 337 11.94 2.86 6.41
CA ILE A 337 11.49 3.78 7.46
C ILE A 337 11.54 3.05 8.81
N LEU A 338 12.37 3.54 9.72
CA LEU A 338 12.48 3.01 11.07
C LEU A 338 11.70 3.90 12.04
N VAL A 339 10.83 3.31 12.86
CA VAL A 339 9.95 4.02 13.79
C VAL A 339 9.98 3.37 15.19
N GLU A 340 9.47 4.08 16.19
CA GLU A 340 9.53 3.61 17.58
C GLU A 340 8.49 2.53 17.92
N ASN A 341 7.29 2.59 17.28
CA ASN A 341 6.17 1.72 17.62
C ASN A 341 5.18 1.57 16.46
N GLU A 342 4.20 0.68 16.64
CA GLU A 342 3.20 0.35 15.62
C GLU A 342 2.28 1.53 15.25
N ALA A 343 1.97 2.43 16.19
CA ALA A 343 1.19 3.63 15.88
C ALA A 343 1.92 4.54 14.89
N GLN A 344 3.23 4.73 15.11
CA GLN A 344 4.07 5.49 14.17
C GLN A 344 4.24 4.74 12.84
N ALA A 345 4.29 3.40 12.86
CA ALA A 345 4.35 2.60 11.64
C ALA A 345 3.08 2.77 10.78
N VAL A 346 1.91 2.75 11.40
CA VAL A 346 0.64 3.03 10.72
C VAL A 346 0.58 4.47 10.20
N ALA A 347 1.02 5.45 10.98
CA ALA A 347 1.09 6.84 10.54
C ALA A 347 2.04 7.01 9.33
N ALA A 348 3.22 6.36 9.34
CA ALA A 348 4.15 6.35 8.23
C ALA A 348 3.53 5.68 6.99
N ALA A 349 2.77 4.59 7.15
CA ALA A 349 2.06 3.93 6.09
C ALA A 349 1.00 4.82 5.43
N LYS A 350 0.20 5.53 6.23
CA LYS A 350 -0.79 6.50 5.73
C LYS A 350 -0.12 7.62 4.93
N ARG A 351 1.01 8.14 5.41
CA ARG A 351 1.80 9.17 4.71
C ARG A 351 2.39 8.64 3.41
N TYR A 352 2.99 7.45 3.41
CA TYR A 352 3.54 6.81 2.21
C TYR A 352 2.45 6.60 1.16
N LEU A 353 1.32 5.97 1.52
CA LEU A 353 0.20 5.74 0.62
C LEU A 353 -0.35 7.04 0.03
N SER A 354 -0.42 8.11 0.82
CA SER A 354 -0.95 9.41 0.38
C SER A 354 -0.27 9.93 -0.89
N ILE A 355 1.02 9.66 -1.05
CA ILE A 355 1.82 10.08 -2.21
C ILE A 355 1.25 9.51 -3.53
N PHE A 356 0.75 8.28 -3.49
CA PHE A 356 0.22 7.58 -4.67
C PHE A 356 -1.27 7.81 -4.89
N GLN A 357 -1.94 8.49 -3.97
CA GLN A 357 -3.38 8.78 -4.04
C GLN A 357 -3.72 10.07 -4.77
N GLY A 358 -2.70 10.86 -5.15
CA GLY A 358 -2.86 12.05 -5.98
C GLY A 358 -2.52 13.36 -5.28
N ARG A 359 -2.98 14.47 -5.87
CA ARG A 359 -2.75 15.83 -5.38
C ARG A 359 -3.61 16.10 -4.14
N VAL A 360 -3.04 16.76 -3.12
CA VAL A 360 -3.79 17.32 -2.00
C VAL A 360 -4.27 18.75 -2.33
N ALA A 361 -5.44 19.12 -1.82
CA ALA A 361 -6.04 20.44 -2.08
C ALA A 361 -5.40 21.56 -1.26
N HIS A 362 -4.92 21.24 -0.05
CA HIS A 362 -4.33 22.22 0.88
C HIS A 362 -2.87 21.88 1.12
N TRP A 363 -2.00 22.87 0.98
CA TRP A 363 -0.57 22.77 1.18
C TRP A 363 -0.01 24.12 1.64
N GLN A 364 1.15 24.12 2.25
CA GLN A 364 1.87 25.30 2.67
C GLN A 364 3.26 25.32 2.04
N ALA A 365 3.59 26.41 1.34
CA ALA A 365 4.95 26.61 0.83
C ALA A 365 5.89 27.02 1.97
N PRO A 366 7.16 26.56 1.94
CA PRO A 366 8.21 27.10 2.78
C PRO A 366 8.60 28.52 2.34
N ASP A 367 9.42 29.21 3.15
CA ASP A 367 10.03 30.47 2.77
C ASP A 367 11.11 30.23 1.70
N ALA A 368 10.82 30.65 0.48
CA ALA A 368 11.74 30.48 -0.65
C ALA A 368 13.03 31.30 -0.50
N LEU A 369 13.01 32.43 0.19
CA LEU A 369 14.21 33.28 0.39
C LEU A 369 15.27 32.60 1.23
N ALA A 370 14.86 31.68 2.13
CA ALA A 370 15.82 30.88 2.92
C ALA A 370 16.76 30.03 2.06
N LEU A 371 16.37 29.71 0.81
CA LEU A 371 17.22 28.93 -0.10
C LEU A 371 18.50 29.67 -0.51
N ARG A 372 18.52 31.01 -0.46
CA ARG A 372 19.71 31.81 -0.79
C ARG A 372 20.87 31.61 0.19
N GLU A 373 20.56 31.15 1.41
CA GLU A 373 21.53 30.97 2.51
C GLU A 373 21.95 29.52 2.71
N VAL A 374 21.36 28.56 1.99
CA VAL A 374 21.62 27.12 2.18
C VAL A 374 23.05 26.74 1.80
N VAL A 375 23.54 27.22 0.65
CA VAL A 375 24.90 26.93 0.20
C VAL A 375 25.84 27.97 0.77
N PRO A 376 26.84 27.57 1.59
CA PRO A 376 27.78 28.53 2.20
C PRO A 376 28.62 29.28 1.14
N GLU A 377 28.90 30.57 1.38
CA GLU A 377 29.81 31.36 0.54
C GLU A 377 31.23 30.74 0.45
N ASN A 378 31.70 30.18 1.59
CA ASN A 378 32.93 29.42 1.58
C ASN A 378 32.69 28.05 0.93
N ARG A 379 33.10 27.89 -0.33
CA ARG A 379 32.94 26.69 -1.16
C ARG A 379 33.53 25.41 -0.56
N LEU A 380 34.49 25.50 0.36
CA LEU A 380 35.08 24.34 1.07
C LEU A 380 34.24 23.87 2.26
N ARG A 381 33.27 24.69 2.68
CA ARG A 381 32.42 24.33 3.81
C ARG A 381 31.32 23.38 3.36
N VAL A 382 31.18 22.25 4.06
CA VAL A 382 30.06 21.32 3.86
C VAL A 382 28.78 21.88 4.49
N TYR A 383 27.63 21.43 3.98
CA TYR A 383 26.30 21.79 4.48
C TYR A 383 25.35 20.62 4.32
N ASP A 384 24.22 20.67 5.01
CA ASP A 384 23.16 19.65 4.91
C ASP A 384 22.18 20.02 3.80
N THR A 385 22.14 19.22 2.73
CA THR A 385 21.20 19.41 1.61
C THR A 385 19.74 19.21 2.01
N ARG A 386 19.45 18.64 3.19
CA ARG A 386 18.08 18.61 3.73
C ARG A 386 17.50 20.02 3.92
N ALA A 387 18.33 21.03 4.15
CA ALA A 387 17.87 22.42 4.19
C ALA A 387 17.36 22.90 2.82
N ALA A 388 18.03 22.53 1.72
CA ALA A 388 17.54 22.79 0.36
C ALA A 388 16.22 22.03 0.10
N ILE A 389 16.15 20.75 0.48
CA ILE A 389 14.95 19.94 0.33
C ILE A 389 13.76 20.61 1.07
N ALA A 390 13.95 20.96 2.34
CA ALA A 390 12.92 21.59 3.16
C ALA A 390 12.44 22.95 2.62
N GLY A 391 13.33 23.71 1.96
CA GLY A 391 12.99 24.96 1.30
C GLY A 391 12.27 24.81 -0.04
N LEU A 392 12.23 23.61 -0.60
CA LEU A 392 11.60 23.32 -1.90
C LEU A 392 10.24 22.61 -1.79
N VAL A 393 10.08 21.67 -0.86
CA VAL A 393 8.88 20.86 -0.78
C VAL A 393 7.83 21.51 0.13
N ASP A 394 6.58 21.10 0.00
CA ASP A 394 5.50 21.55 0.89
C ASP A 394 5.81 21.16 2.35
N VAL A 395 5.49 22.06 3.27
CA VAL A 395 5.69 21.83 4.72
C VAL A 395 5.02 20.51 5.12
N ASP A 396 5.70 19.69 5.93
CA ASP A 396 5.26 18.39 6.45
C ASP A 396 4.98 17.30 5.39
N SER A 397 5.35 17.52 4.11
CA SER A 397 5.10 16.55 3.05
C SER A 397 6.21 15.49 2.89
N LEU A 398 7.38 15.69 3.46
CA LEU A 398 8.57 14.87 3.23
C LEU A 398 8.47 13.48 3.87
N VAL A 399 8.76 12.44 3.08
CA VAL A 399 8.91 11.04 3.53
C VAL A 399 10.26 10.53 3.03
N GLU A 400 11.30 10.61 3.85
CA GLU A 400 12.64 10.11 3.50
C GLU A 400 12.66 8.58 3.58
N LEU A 401 13.24 7.94 2.56
CA LEU A 401 13.40 6.48 2.47
C LEU A 401 14.87 6.11 2.61
N ARG A 402 15.14 4.98 3.28
CA ARG A 402 16.50 4.43 3.49
C ARG A 402 17.47 5.44 4.08
N SER A 403 17.02 6.24 5.06
CA SER A 403 17.86 7.28 5.69
C SER A 403 19.13 6.73 6.37
N GLY A 404 19.11 5.45 6.78
CA GLY A 404 20.27 4.76 7.38
C GLY A 404 21.21 4.10 6.38
N PHE A 405 20.84 4.00 5.10
CA PHE A 405 21.60 3.33 4.04
C PHE A 405 21.97 4.31 2.92
N GLY A 406 23.13 4.10 2.27
CA GLY A 406 23.56 4.91 1.13
C GLY A 406 23.61 6.39 1.47
N ALA A 407 24.33 6.76 2.53
CA ALA A 407 24.32 8.10 3.13
C ALA A 407 24.79 9.22 2.16
N GLY A 408 25.43 8.87 1.04
CA GLY A 408 25.87 9.82 0.00
C GLY A 408 24.72 10.46 -0.80
N VAL A 409 23.52 9.86 -0.74
CA VAL A 409 22.32 10.38 -1.42
C VAL A 409 21.12 10.33 -0.49
N HIS A 410 20.35 11.42 -0.42
CA HIS A 410 19.00 11.44 0.15
C HIS A 410 18.01 10.99 -0.92
N ALA A 411 17.05 10.16 -0.55
CA ALA A 411 15.93 9.75 -1.39
C ALA A 411 14.63 9.97 -0.62
N ALA A 412 13.72 10.76 -1.15
CA ALA A 412 12.50 11.11 -0.45
C ALA A 412 11.30 11.26 -1.39
N LEU A 413 10.14 10.89 -0.90
CA LEU A 413 8.86 11.23 -1.48
C LEU A 413 8.38 12.54 -0.84
N ALA A 414 7.81 13.45 -1.63
CA ALA A 414 7.39 14.75 -1.15
C ALA A 414 6.25 15.34 -2.00
N ARG A 415 5.89 16.58 -1.72
CA ARG A 415 4.91 17.33 -2.52
C ARG A 415 5.41 18.72 -2.86
N ILE A 416 5.00 19.20 -4.03
CA ILE A 416 5.17 20.58 -4.46
C ILE A 416 3.81 21.07 -4.94
N GLU A 417 3.24 22.08 -4.27
CA GLU A 417 1.87 22.54 -4.47
C GLU A 417 0.84 21.40 -4.41
N GLY A 418 0.99 20.53 -3.42
CA GLY A 418 0.16 19.37 -3.21
C GLY A 418 0.40 18.23 -4.20
N ARG A 419 1.18 18.42 -5.27
CA ARG A 419 1.51 17.40 -6.29
C ARG A 419 2.60 16.46 -5.78
N PRO A 420 2.42 15.15 -5.85
CA PRO A 420 3.45 14.20 -5.41
C PRO A 420 4.65 14.19 -6.35
N VAL A 421 5.85 14.15 -5.78
CA VAL A 421 7.13 14.06 -6.48
C VAL A 421 8.08 13.13 -5.75
N GLY A 422 9.01 12.50 -6.47
CA GLY A 422 10.20 11.91 -5.91
C GLY A 422 11.35 12.91 -5.88
N LEU A 423 12.23 12.80 -4.91
CA LEU A 423 13.39 13.67 -4.78
C LEU A 423 14.64 12.86 -4.46
N ILE A 424 15.72 13.11 -5.19
CA ILE A 424 17.07 12.64 -4.88
C ILE A 424 18.00 13.84 -4.69
N ALA A 425 18.91 13.77 -3.73
CA ALA A 425 19.87 14.84 -3.48
C ALA A 425 21.20 14.27 -3.01
N ASN A 426 22.33 14.77 -3.51
CA ASN A 426 23.62 14.42 -2.95
C ASN A 426 23.74 14.95 -1.51
N ASN A 427 24.49 14.23 -0.68
CA ASN A 427 24.75 14.60 0.71
C ASN A 427 26.23 15.00 0.91
N PRO A 428 26.57 16.30 0.87
CA PRO A 428 27.96 16.76 1.08
C PRO A 428 28.55 16.39 2.44
N LEU A 429 27.73 16.08 3.44
CA LEU A 429 28.18 15.62 4.76
C LEU A 429 28.80 14.22 4.73
N HIS A 430 28.49 13.42 3.69
CA HIS A 430 29.07 12.09 3.50
C HIS A 430 30.00 12.12 2.27
N LEU A 431 31.27 11.77 2.46
CA LEU A 431 32.30 11.72 1.38
C LEU A 431 32.30 12.97 0.50
N SER A 432 32.01 14.16 1.07
CA SER A 432 31.88 15.44 0.34
C SER A 432 30.88 15.43 -0.82
N GLY A 433 29.88 14.53 -0.80
CA GLY A 433 28.87 14.35 -1.82
C GLY A 433 29.24 13.34 -2.91
N ALA A 434 30.38 12.65 -2.78
CA ALA A 434 30.74 11.59 -3.72
C ALA A 434 29.78 10.39 -3.62
N ILE A 435 29.50 9.77 -4.74
CA ILE A 435 28.55 8.66 -4.87
C ILE A 435 29.32 7.34 -4.79
N ASP A 436 29.11 6.60 -3.72
CA ASP A 436 29.58 5.22 -3.53
C ASP A 436 28.56 4.19 -4.02
N ALA A 437 28.87 2.90 -3.90
CA ALA A 437 28.03 1.80 -4.34
C ALA A 437 26.63 1.84 -3.68
N ASP A 438 26.58 2.03 -2.36
CA ASP A 438 25.32 2.02 -1.60
C ASP A 438 24.43 3.23 -1.98
N ALA A 439 25.04 4.40 -2.17
CA ALA A 439 24.33 5.60 -2.61
C ALA A 439 23.81 5.47 -4.05
N ALA A 440 24.58 4.84 -4.93
CA ALA A 440 24.19 4.57 -6.32
C ALA A 440 22.99 3.60 -6.39
N ASP A 441 23.03 2.52 -5.63
CA ASP A 441 21.92 1.55 -5.56
C ASP A 441 20.67 2.17 -4.98
N LYS A 442 20.78 2.95 -3.90
CA LYS A 442 19.67 3.70 -3.31
C LYS A 442 19.02 4.64 -4.32
N ALA A 443 19.83 5.44 -5.03
CA ALA A 443 19.33 6.39 -6.02
C ALA A 443 18.67 5.67 -7.21
N ALA A 444 19.30 4.65 -7.76
CA ALA A 444 18.78 3.88 -8.90
C ALA A 444 17.44 3.21 -8.56
N ARG A 445 17.36 2.53 -7.42
CA ARG A 445 16.11 1.89 -6.98
C ARG A 445 15.00 2.90 -6.73
N PHE A 446 15.32 4.04 -6.12
CA PHE A 446 14.34 5.10 -5.88
C PHE A 446 13.81 5.69 -7.20
N MET A 447 14.68 5.90 -8.20
CA MET A 447 14.26 6.31 -9.55
C MET A 447 13.32 5.27 -10.19
N GLN A 448 13.57 3.96 -10.02
CA GLN A 448 12.66 2.91 -10.48
C GLN A 448 11.30 2.99 -9.79
N LEU A 449 11.27 3.23 -8.47
CA LEU A 449 10.03 3.42 -7.71
C LEU A 449 9.21 4.59 -8.27
N CYS A 450 9.87 5.72 -8.50
CA CYS A 450 9.21 6.89 -9.07
C CYS A 450 8.66 6.62 -10.49
N ASP A 451 9.46 6.00 -11.37
CA ASP A 451 9.03 5.67 -12.73
C ASP A 451 7.86 4.68 -12.76
N ALA A 452 7.91 3.65 -11.92
CA ALA A 452 6.85 2.64 -11.83
C ALA A 452 5.50 3.24 -11.45
N HIS A 453 5.49 4.20 -10.54
CA HIS A 453 4.28 4.84 -10.04
C HIS A 453 3.99 6.23 -10.65
N GLY A 454 4.80 6.66 -11.61
CA GLY A 454 4.57 7.89 -12.37
C GLY A 454 4.79 9.16 -11.58
N LEU A 455 5.74 9.16 -10.66
CA LEU A 455 6.14 10.34 -9.89
C LEU A 455 7.25 11.09 -10.63
N PRO A 456 7.09 12.39 -10.96
CA PRO A 456 8.17 13.23 -11.43
C PRO A 456 9.32 13.25 -10.42
N ILE A 457 10.56 13.34 -10.91
CA ILE A 457 11.77 13.29 -10.08
C ILE A 457 12.44 14.66 -10.05
N VAL A 458 12.70 15.17 -8.85
CA VAL A 458 13.55 16.35 -8.61
C VAL A 458 14.93 15.86 -8.16
N SER A 459 15.97 16.26 -8.87
CA SER A 459 17.36 15.92 -8.57
C SER A 459 18.16 17.15 -8.15
N LEU A 460 18.65 17.15 -6.92
CA LEU A 460 19.52 18.20 -6.37
C LEU A 460 20.97 17.72 -6.43
N VAL A 461 21.78 18.37 -7.24
CA VAL A 461 23.15 17.95 -7.56
C VAL A 461 24.17 18.76 -6.79
N ASP A 462 24.96 18.12 -5.94
CA ASP A 462 26.20 18.65 -5.34
C ASP A 462 27.18 17.48 -5.13
N THR A 463 27.84 17.05 -6.20
CA THR A 463 28.73 15.90 -6.17
C THR A 463 30.08 16.16 -6.87
N PRO A 464 31.19 15.72 -6.27
CA PRO A 464 32.49 15.71 -6.93
C PRO A 464 32.63 14.54 -7.93
N GLY A 465 31.61 13.69 -8.08
CA GLY A 465 31.62 12.51 -8.92
C GLY A 465 31.39 11.20 -8.17
N PHE A 466 31.69 10.10 -8.83
CA PHE A 466 31.69 8.78 -8.18
C PHE A 466 32.94 8.61 -7.32
N MET A 467 32.81 7.80 -6.24
CA MET A 467 33.97 7.34 -5.50
C MET A 467 34.89 6.50 -6.38
N VAL A 468 36.18 6.68 -6.21
CA VAL A 468 37.24 6.00 -6.98
C VAL A 468 38.29 5.43 -6.05
N GLY A 469 38.99 4.41 -6.49
CA GLY A 469 40.13 3.82 -5.77
C GLY A 469 39.97 2.31 -5.56
N PRO A 470 41.08 1.59 -5.23
CA PRO A 470 41.07 0.13 -5.15
C PRO A 470 40.00 -0.43 -4.21
N ALA A 471 39.82 0.14 -3.02
CA ALA A 471 38.89 -0.36 -2.01
C ALA A 471 37.41 -0.28 -2.45
N VAL A 472 37.01 0.70 -3.26
CA VAL A 472 35.64 0.77 -3.78
C VAL A 472 35.45 -0.14 -5.00
N GLU A 473 36.50 -0.37 -5.79
CA GLU A 473 36.44 -1.32 -6.91
C GLU A 473 36.34 -2.78 -6.43
N GLU A 474 36.89 -3.13 -5.27
CA GLU A 474 36.66 -4.43 -4.62
C GLU A 474 35.19 -4.70 -4.32
N ARG A 475 34.38 -3.64 -4.17
CA ARG A 475 32.93 -3.68 -4.00
C ARG A 475 32.15 -3.55 -5.31
N ALA A 476 32.79 -3.77 -6.46
CA ALA A 476 32.19 -3.68 -7.79
C ALA A 476 31.57 -2.30 -8.12
N GLN A 477 32.21 -1.21 -7.70
CA GLN A 477 31.75 0.17 -7.88
C GLN A 477 31.22 0.43 -9.30
N VAL A 478 31.92 -0.02 -10.34
CA VAL A 478 31.53 0.14 -11.73
C VAL A 478 30.10 -0.35 -12.02
N ARG A 479 29.70 -1.51 -11.44
CA ARG A 479 28.35 -2.07 -11.67
C ARG A 479 27.28 -1.28 -10.94
N HIS A 480 27.53 -0.90 -9.71
CA HIS A 480 26.59 -0.14 -8.88
C HIS A 480 26.31 1.25 -9.48
N VAL A 481 27.35 2.00 -9.83
CA VAL A 481 27.17 3.35 -10.40
C VAL A 481 26.58 3.32 -11.81
N SER A 482 26.94 2.31 -12.63
CA SER A 482 26.37 2.16 -13.98
C SER A 482 24.87 1.88 -13.96
N ARG A 483 24.35 1.32 -12.87
CA ARG A 483 22.92 1.14 -12.67
C ARG A 483 22.15 2.45 -12.71
N MET A 484 22.71 3.56 -12.17
CA MET A 484 22.09 4.89 -12.25
C MET A 484 21.91 5.34 -13.70
N PHE A 485 22.89 5.09 -14.59
CA PHE A 485 22.77 5.43 -16.01
C PHE A 485 21.71 4.57 -16.71
N VAL A 486 21.71 3.26 -16.48
CA VAL A 486 20.73 2.35 -17.10
C VAL A 486 19.30 2.72 -16.68
N VAL A 487 19.09 2.95 -15.39
CA VAL A 487 17.79 3.37 -14.88
C VAL A 487 17.43 4.76 -15.37
N GLY A 488 18.34 5.73 -15.29
CA GLY A 488 18.13 7.11 -15.73
C GLY A 488 17.71 7.21 -17.19
N ALA A 489 18.43 6.50 -18.08
CA ALA A 489 18.10 6.44 -19.51
C ALA A 489 16.76 5.76 -19.82
N ALA A 490 16.25 5.00 -18.88
CA ALA A 490 15.01 4.24 -19.02
C ALA A 490 13.79 4.92 -18.42
N LEU A 491 13.93 6.06 -17.74
CA LEU A 491 12.84 6.80 -17.10
C LEU A 491 11.83 7.32 -18.13
N ARG A 492 10.56 7.24 -17.78
CA ARG A 492 9.42 7.77 -18.54
C ARG A 492 8.78 8.96 -17.84
N VAL A 493 9.11 9.16 -16.55
CA VAL A 493 8.67 10.31 -15.78
C VAL A 493 9.58 11.51 -16.02
N PRO A 494 9.07 12.75 -15.93
CA PRO A 494 9.90 13.95 -16.02
C PRO A 494 10.94 13.96 -14.90
N VAL A 495 12.15 14.40 -15.26
CA VAL A 495 13.24 14.67 -14.33
C VAL A 495 13.58 16.16 -14.38
N PHE A 496 13.80 16.79 -13.24
CA PHE A 496 14.17 18.18 -13.08
C PHE A 496 15.49 18.24 -12.31
N ALA A 497 16.56 18.69 -12.93
CA ALA A 497 17.88 18.76 -12.30
C ALA A 497 18.23 20.18 -11.88
N ILE A 498 18.66 20.34 -10.64
CA ILE A 498 19.10 21.60 -10.05
C ILE A 498 20.51 21.40 -9.50
N VAL A 499 21.50 22.07 -10.06
CA VAL A 499 22.87 22.04 -9.55
C VAL A 499 23.02 23.09 -8.47
N LEU A 500 23.25 22.62 -7.24
CA LEU A 500 23.38 23.49 -6.07
C LEU A 500 24.81 24.06 -5.98
N ARG A 501 25.83 23.21 -6.19
CA ARG A 501 27.24 23.61 -6.16
C ARG A 501 28.07 22.73 -7.09
N LYS A 502 28.62 21.60 -6.65
CA LYS A 502 29.49 20.76 -7.49
C LYS A 502 28.69 19.93 -8.48
N GLY A 503 28.95 20.15 -9.76
CA GLY A 503 28.43 19.38 -10.89
C GLY A 503 29.58 18.69 -11.63
N TYR A 504 30.29 17.71 -11.00
CA TYR A 504 31.49 17.16 -11.58
C TYR A 504 31.30 15.76 -12.16
N GLY A 505 31.76 15.62 -13.40
CA GLY A 505 31.99 14.36 -14.07
C GLY A 505 30.76 13.45 -14.18
N LEU A 506 31.02 12.15 -14.25
CA LEU A 506 29.99 11.13 -14.47
C LEU A 506 28.96 11.06 -13.31
N GLY A 507 29.35 11.40 -12.09
CA GLY A 507 28.42 11.41 -10.96
C GLY A 507 27.33 12.47 -11.13
N ALA A 508 27.67 13.69 -11.56
CA ALA A 508 26.69 14.73 -11.85
C ALA A 508 25.80 14.36 -13.03
N MET A 509 26.36 13.75 -14.08
CA MET A 509 25.59 13.24 -15.22
C MET A 509 24.59 12.15 -14.79
N ALA A 510 24.99 11.23 -13.90
CA ALA A 510 24.12 10.18 -13.39
C ALA A 510 22.96 10.74 -12.55
N MET A 511 23.21 11.78 -11.74
CA MET A 511 22.16 12.52 -11.03
C MET A 511 21.20 13.23 -11.98
N ALA A 512 21.65 13.61 -13.16
CA ALA A 512 20.84 14.23 -14.22
C ALA A 512 20.35 13.20 -15.27
N ALA A 513 20.04 11.97 -14.84
CA ALA A 513 19.49 10.91 -15.69
C ALA A 513 20.33 10.59 -16.95
N GLY A 514 21.66 10.74 -16.86
CA GLY A 514 22.61 10.39 -17.94
C GLY A 514 23.34 11.58 -18.56
N GLY A 515 22.85 12.79 -18.41
CA GLY A 515 23.48 14.01 -18.91
C GLY A 515 22.62 15.24 -18.71
N PHE A 516 23.18 16.44 -18.74
CA PHE A 516 22.47 17.67 -18.40
C PHE A 516 21.35 18.07 -19.39
N HIS A 517 21.28 17.44 -20.57
CA HIS A 517 20.16 17.60 -21.50
C HIS A 517 19.14 16.43 -21.47
N SER A 518 19.31 15.44 -20.57
CA SER A 518 18.35 14.35 -20.40
C SER A 518 17.13 14.76 -19.57
N PRO A 519 17.25 15.60 -18.50
CA PRO A 519 16.11 16.12 -17.76
C PRO A 519 15.22 17.04 -18.61
N THR A 520 14.01 17.29 -18.12
CA THR A 520 13.09 18.29 -18.71
C THR A 520 13.70 19.69 -18.69
N PHE A 521 14.44 19.99 -17.63
CA PHE A 521 15.37 21.10 -17.56
C PHE A 521 16.52 20.79 -16.60
N THR A 522 17.66 21.42 -16.83
CA THR A 522 18.79 21.49 -15.92
C THR A 522 19.13 22.95 -15.64
N VAL A 523 18.93 23.38 -14.41
CA VAL A 523 19.26 24.73 -13.95
C VAL A 523 20.32 24.69 -12.86
N SER A 524 21.04 25.78 -12.69
CA SER A 524 22.03 25.93 -11.63
C SER A 524 21.73 27.12 -10.74
N TRP A 525 22.08 26.99 -9.46
CA TRP A 525 22.24 28.14 -8.60
C TRP A 525 23.54 28.89 -8.96
N PRO A 526 23.70 30.17 -8.61
CA PRO A 526 24.91 30.92 -8.89
C PRO A 526 26.19 30.31 -8.29
N THR A 527 26.05 29.47 -7.31
CA THR A 527 27.11 28.69 -6.64
C THR A 527 27.58 27.46 -7.42
N GLY A 528 26.99 27.20 -8.60
CA GLY A 528 27.32 26.04 -9.44
C GLY A 528 28.75 26.08 -9.97
N GLU A 529 29.45 24.95 -9.78
CA GLU A 529 30.82 24.71 -10.24
C GLU A 529 30.84 23.45 -11.11
N PHE A 530 31.42 23.54 -12.30
CA PHE A 530 31.34 22.44 -13.28
C PHE A 530 32.71 22.02 -13.78
N GLY A 531 32.86 20.75 -14.10
CA GLY A 531 34.07 20.19 -14.66
C GLY A 531 33.99 18.70 -14.93
N GLY A 532 34.87 18.18 -15.78
CA GLY A 532 34.95 16.75 -16.08
C GLY A 532 35.38 15.88 -14.88
N MET A 533 35.97 16.50 -13.85
CA MET A 533 36.40 15.92 -12.58
C MET A 533 36.65 17.07 -11.59
N GLY A 534 36.97 16.75 -10.34
CA GLY A 534 37.37 17.77 -9.37
C GLY A 534 38.47 18.67 -9.90
N LEU A 535 38.27 20.00 -9.84
CA LEU A 535 39.04 20.99 -10.59
C LEU A 535 40.52 21.02 -10.18
N GLU A 536 40.86 20.83 -8.91
CA GLU A 536 42.23 20.72 -8.41
C GLU A 536 42.95 19.49 -9.00
N GLY A 537 42.22 18.34 -9.08
CA GLY A 537 42.71 17.13 -9.71
C GLY A 537 42.92 17.31 -11.21
N ALA A 538 41.99 18.00 -11.87
CA ALA A 538 42.11 18.33 -13.31
C ALA A 538 43.36 19.16 -13.63
N VAL A 539 43.71 20.13 -12.76
CA VAL A 539 44.93 20.92 -12.92
C VAL A 539 46.17 20.06 -12.75
N ARG A 540 46.25 19.22 -11.72
CA ARG A 540 47.39 18.32 -11.49
C ARG A 540 47.62 17.33 -12.63
N LEU A 541 46.57 16.86 -13.26
CA LEU A 541 46.64 15.91 -14.37
C LEU A 541 46.89 16.65 -15.70
N GLY A 542 46.09 17.66 -16.02
CA GLY A 542 46.10 18.32 -17.31
C GLY A 542 47.31 19.23 -17.52
N PHE A 543 47.82 19.83 -16.44
CA PHE A 543 48.98 20.77 -16.48
C PHE A 543 50.20 20.19 -15.80
N ARG A 544 50.30 18.86 -15.74
CA ARG A 544 51.38 18.16 -15.06
C ARG A 544 52.76 18.58 -15.56
N LYS A 545 52.93 18.66 -16.89
CA LYS A 545 54.21 19.03 -17.52
C LYS A 545 54.62 20.47 -17.22
N GLU A 546 53.66 21.40 -17.24
CA GLU A 546 53.86 22.80 -16.92
C GLU A 546 54.24 22.98 -15.44
N LEU A 547 53.60 22.25 -14.54
CA LEU A 547 53.92 22.27 -13.12
C LEU A 547 55.30 21.66 -12.82
N GLU A 548 55.65 20.55 -13.46
CA GLU A 548 56.93 19.89 -13.29
C GLU A 548 58.10 20.68 -13.89
N ALA A 549 57.84 21.56 -14.87
CA ALA A 549 58.84 22.44 -15.45
C ALA A 549 59.30 23.60 -14.50
N VAL A 550 58.51 23.89 -13.45
CA VAL A 550 58.85 24.87 -12.43
C VAL A 550 59.40 24.13 -11.20
N PRO A 551 60.55 24.56 -10.63
CA PRO A 551 61.11 23.95 -9.44
C PRO A 551 60.11 23.92 -8.24
N GLU A 552 60.26 22.92 -7.37
CA GLU A 552 59.42 22.85 -6.17
C GLU A 552 59.65 24.07 -5.29
N GLY A 553 58.53 24.68 -4.86
CA GLY A 553 58.54 25.86 -4.01
C GLY A 553 57.42 26.84 -4.31
N GLU A 554 57.52 28.03 -3.78
CA GLU A 554 56.46 29.04 -3.81
C GLU A 554 56.03 29.43 -5.26
N GLU A 555 56.93 29.40 -6.23
CA GLU A 555 56.63 29.70 -7.62
C GLU A 555 55.73 28.63 -8.26
N ARG A 556 56.00 27.33 -8.02
CA ARG A 556 55.15 26.22 -8.49
C ARG A 556 53.78 26.28 -7.83
N ASP A 557 53.73 26.57 -6.52
CA ASP A 557 52.48 26.72 -5.78
C ASP A 557 51.65 27.90 -6.29
N ALA A 558 52.31 29.01 -6.61
CA ALA A 558 51.62 30.16 -7.22
C ALA A 558 51.06 29.86 -8.60
N LEU A 559 51.85 29.14 -9.46
CA LEU A 559 51.35 28.63 -10.73
C LEU A 559 50.16 27.71 -10.56
N TYR A 560 50.25 26.75 -9.67
CA TYR A 560 49.15 25.82 -9.37
C TYR A 560 47.89 26.58 -8.94
N ARG A 561 47.97 27.48 -7.96
CA ARG A 561 46.84 28.30 -7.51
C ARG A 561 46.21 29.11 -8.64
N ARG A 562 47.04 29.71 -9.53
CA ARG A 562 46.54 30.45 -10.69
C ARG A 562 45.80 29.55 -11.68
N LEU A 563 46.32 28.35 -11.97
CA LEU A 563 45.69 27.40 -12.87
C LEU A 563 44.38 26.87 -12.28
N VAL A 564 44.32 26.59 -10.96
CA VAL A 564 43.11 26.20 -10.27
C VAL A 564 42.07 27.32 -10.33
N ALA A 565 42.42 28.56 -10.03
CA ALA A 565 41.51 29.70 -10.10
C ALA A 565 40.90 29.83 -11.51
N ARG A 566 41.73 29.67 -12.56
CA ARG A 566 41.26 29.69 -13.96
C ARG A 566 40.30 28.56 -14.29
N GLN A 567 40.46 27.35 -13.69
CA GLN A 567 39.49 26.26 -13.90
C GLN A 567 38.17 26.56 -13.20
N TYR A 568 38.19 27.17 -12.03
CA TYR A 568 36.97 27.62 -11.34
C TYR A 568 36.24 28.69 -12.15
N GLU A 569 36.95 29.72 -12.64
CA GLU A 569 36.39 30.76 -13.50
C GLU A 569 35.75 30.15 -14.78
N LYS A 570 36.44 29.20 -15.41
CA LYS A 570 35.90 28.51 -16.59
C LYS A 570 34.68 27.67 -16.29
N GLY A 571 34.66 27.02 -15.14
CA GLY A 571 33.57 26.12 -14.70
C GLY A 571 32.41 26.80 -13.98
N GLU A 572 32.33 28.13 -13.97
CA GLU A 572 31.21 28.86 -13.37
C GLU A 572 29.89 28.58 -14.10
N ALA A 573 28.81 28.57 -13.33
CA ALA A 573 27.45 28.30 -13.82
C ALA A 573 27.06 29.21 -15.00
N MET A 574 27.46 30.47 -14.97
CA MET A 574 27.18 31.44 -16.05
C MET A 574 27.77 30.99 -17.37
N ASN A 575 29.02 30.53 -17.37
CA ASN A 575 29.68 30.05 -18.60
C ASN A 575 29.00 28.81 -19.17
N MET A 576 28.49 27.91 -18.29
CA MET A 576 27.71 26.74 -18.69
C MET A 576 26.40 27.12 -19.37
N ALA A 577 25.71 28.15 -18.86
CA ALA A 577 24.49 28.64 -19.46
C ALA A 577 24.73 29.38 -20.78
N GLU A 578 25.83 30.17 -20.90
CA GLU A 578 26.21 30.85 -22.13
C GLU A 578 26.54 29.88 -23.27
N THR A 579 27.07 28.70 -22.95
CA THR A 579 27.37 27.65 -23.93
C THR A 579 26.21 26.64 -24.10
N LEU A 580 25.08 26.86 -23.43
CA LEU A 580 23.91 25.96 -23.43
C LEU A 580 24.21 24.55 -22.95
N GLU A 581 25.20 24.36 -22.07
CA GLU A 581 25.41 23.07 -21.38
C GLU A 581 24.41 22.86 -20.26
N ILE A 582 23.77 23.94 -19.76
CA ILE A 582 22.60 23.97 -18.89
C ILE A 582 21.60 25.02 -19.41
N ASP A 583 20.34 24.92 -18.99
CA ASP A 583 19.27 25.78 -19.50
C ASP A 583 19.28 27.19 -18.91
N ALA A 584 19.66 27.34 -17.62
CA ALA A 584 19.69 28.65 -16.96
C ALA A 584 20.49 28.61 -15.64
N VAL A 585 20.92 29.82 -15.24
CA VAL A 585 21.32 30.12 -13.86
C VAL A 585 20.21 30.91 -13.21
N ILE A 586 19.72 30.44 -12.05
CA ILE A 586 18.55 30.99 -11.40
C ILE A 586 18.85 31.46 -9.97
N ASP A 587 18.09 32.44 -9.49
CA ASP A 587 18.03 32.72 -8.05
C ASP A 587 17.51 31.46 -7.29
N PRO A 588 18.19 30.99 -6.24
CA PRO A 588 17.71 29.86 -5.43
C PRO A 588 16.24 29.99 -5.02
N ALA A 589 15.78 31.20 -4.71
CA ALA A 589 14.37 31.48 -4.35
C ALA A 589 13.37 31.19 -5.49
N GLN A 590 13.83 31.17 -6.75
CA GLN A 590 12.99 30.88 -7.93
C GLN A 590 12.89 29.38 -8.24
N THR A 591 13.65 28.53 -7.56
CA THR A 591 13.71 27.08 -7.86
C THR A 591 12.34 26.43 -7.82
N ARG A 592 11.52 26.75 -6.82
CA ARG A 592 10.17 26.22 -6.71
C ARG A 592 9.27 26.66 -7.89
N GLN A 593 9.41 27.90 -8.38
CA GLN A 593 8.67 28.40 -9.54
C GLN A 593 9.01 27.60 -10.80
N TRP A 594 10.31 27.30 -11.03
CA TRP A 594 10.76 26.46 -12.13
C TRP A 594 10.18 25.05 -12.06
N LEU A 595 10.20 24.45 -10.86
CA LEU A 595 9.62 23.12 -10.64
C LEU A 595 8.12 23.10 -10.91
N VAL A 596 7.38 24.11 -10.45
CA VAL A 596 5.93 24.22 -10.70
C VAL A 596 5.64 24.33 -12.19
N ALA A 597 6.37 25.19 -12.92
CA ALA A 597 6.22 25.31 -14.37
C ALA A 597 6.53 24.00 -15.11
N GLY A 598 7.60 23.30 -14.72
CA GLY A 598 7.95 22.00 -15.27
C GLY A 598 6.88 20.93 -14.99
N LEU A 599 6.35 20.90 -13.78
CA LEU A 599 5.25 19.98 -13.39
C LEU A 599 3.95 20.29 -14.14
N ASP A 600 3.62 21.56 -14.40
CA ASP A 600 2.46 21.96 -15.20
C ASP A 600 2.60 21.50 -16.66
N ALA A 601 3.77 21.73 -17.27
CA ALA A 601 4.05 21.28 -18.63
C ALA A 601 3.97 19.75 -18.77
N ALA A 602 4.48 19.01 -17.78
CA ALA A 602 4.41 17.55 -17.75
C ALA A 602 3.00 17.02 -17.56
N SER A 603 2.16 17.70 -16.74
CA SER A 603 0.78 17.30 -16.48
C SER A 603 -0.13 17.44 -17.70
N ALA A 604 0.21 18.33 -18.63
CA ALA A 604 -0.53 18.52 -19.88
C ALA A 604 -0.35 17.35 -20.87
N GLN A 605 0.67 16.52 -20.68
CA GLN A 605 0.91 15.34 -21.51
C GLN A 605 0.16 14.12 -20.97
N THR A 606 -1.13 14.03 -21.28
CA THR A 606 -1.99 12.88 -20.98
C THR A 606 -1.78 11.70 -21.94
N ALA A 607 -0.56 11.40 -22.35
CA ALA A 607 -0.31 10.19 -23.12
C ALA A 607 -0.60 8.95 -22.26
N PRO A 608 -1.33 7.94 -22.80
CA PRO A 608 -1.52 6.69 -22.09
C PRO A 608 -0.15 6.12 -21.71
N ARG A 609 0.05 5.78 -20.43
CA ARG A 609 1.27 5.08 -20.02
C ARG A 609 1.42 3.82 -20.87
N PRO A 610 2.60 3.54 -21.43
CA PRO A 610 2.83 2.29 -22.16
C PRO A 610 2.40 1.10 -21.30
N THR A 611 1.64 0.18 -21.91
CA THR A 611 1.25 -1.08 -21.27
C THR A 611 2.51 -1.91 -21.05
N GLY A 612 2.91 -2.07 -19.81
CA GLY A 612 4.11 -2.77 -19.39
C GLY A 612 4.70 -2.07 -18.19
N ALA A 613 4.13 -2.35 -16.99
CA ALA A 613 4.71 -1.82 -15.77
C ALA A 613 6.10 -2.43 -15.59
N ARG A 614 7.07 -1.57 -15.29
CA ARG A 614 8.40 -2.02 -14.88
C ARG A 614 8.33 -2.43 -13.42
N PHE A 615 8.97 -3.53 -13.09
CA PHE A 615 9.11 -3.90 -11.68
C PHE A 615 10.03 -2.92 -10.96
N VAL A 616 9.81 -2.74 -9.68
CA VAL A 616 10.73 -2.09 -8.75
C VAL A 616 11.66 -3.17 -8.20
N ASP A 617 12.92 -3.01 -8.41
CA ASP A 617 13.95 -3.92 -7.92
C ASP A 617 13.95 -3.90 -6.37
N PRO A 618 14.02 -5.06 -5.69
CA PRO A 618 14.10 -5.09 -4.23
C PRO A 618 15.31 -4.37 -3.64
N TRP A 619 16.41 -4.33 -4.40
CA TRP A 619 17.69 -3.77 -3.96
C TRP A 619 18.09 -2.51 -4.69
#